data_a19c622edb80bf42a853501ab9bc492e
#
_entry.id   a19c622edb80bf42a853501ab9bc492e
#
_cell.length_a   1.000
_cell.length_b   1.000
_cell.length_c   1.000
_cell.angle_alpha   90.00
_cell.angle_beta   90.00
_cell.angle_gamma   90.00
#
_symmetry.space_group_name_H-M   'P 1'
#
loop_
_entity.id
_entity.type
_entity.pdbx_description
1 polymer ?
#
loop_
_entity_poly.entity_id
_entity_poly.type
_entity_poly.pdbx_seq_one_letter_code
_entity_poly.pdbx_strand_id
1 'polypeptide(L)'
;MNSDIAPLRLAVVGHTNTGKTSLLRTLTRDTSFGEVRNSPGTTRHVEGVRLRLSTNELIELFDTPGMEDSMALLDYLQRLEDEKDGLDPPQYIELFLSSPEAQDRFEQEARVLRQLLQSDVALYVIDVRDPVLAKHKDELKVLIMAGKPILPVLNFTRSPEQRIAEWRAALAAIGLHALAEFDTVAPTLNGEAQLYEKLALLVPAQHSEQLHRLSHDVEQQRQQRLKDAWRILAELLVDVTALRLVSPSQREFLEKNVRTLHETIRLREEACVKSLLRRFNFSTRDYLPDDIALEGCRWETDLFHPEVMKELGIQVGKGVAAGAMAGATFDLLTAGLSLGTGTLVGAAAGGLWQGVDKWGQRLISKWRGESELTVDDSVIRVLALRETALIQALAERGHAAQTPIALSRAQTSLGPNEAKALGAVDWRSGALPDVLNQVRAFPEWSALHSSYVASGRRELAVDELAAVLEGSVSAVAPSSPTSS
;
A
#
# COMPACT_ATOMS: atom_id res chain seq x y z
N MET A 1 -17.12 2.74 33.10
CA MET A 1 -16.63 1.55 33.81
C MET A 1 -15.64 0.89 32.85
N ASN A 2 -14.33 1.18 33.01
CA ASN A 2 -13.30 0.41 32.30
C ASN A 2 -13.26 -0.97 32.96
N SER A 3 -13.88 -1.96 32.35
CA SER A 3 -13.58 -3.35 32.68
C SER A 3 -12.14 -3.60 32.20
N ASP A 4 -11.24 -3.92 33.13
CA ASP A 4 -9.91 -4.48 32.83
C ASP A 4 -10.11 -5.85 32.13
N ILE A 5 -10.43 -5.81 30.85
CA ILE A 5 -10.43 -7.03 30.03
C ILE A 5 -8.96 -7.39 29.83
N ALA A 6 -8.59 -8.60 30.21
CA ALA A 6 -7.26 -9.10 29.97
C ALA A 6 -6.88 -8.99 28.48
N PRO A 7 -5.65 -8.65 28.13
CA PRO A 7 -5.23 -8.56 26.73
C PRO A 7 -5.40 -9.90 26.03
N LEU A 8 -5.97 -9.90 24.84
CA LEU A 8 -6.03 -11.08 23.98
C LEU A 8 -4.61 -11.45 23.52
N ARG A 9 -4.20 -12.70 23.73
CA ARG A 9 -2.88 -13.20 23.40
C ARG A 9 -2.94 -14.12 22.20
N LEU A 10 -2.19 -13.79 21.16
CA LEU A 10 -2.10 -14.51 19.89
C LEU A 10 -0.70 -15.09 19.71
N ALA A 11 -0.55 -16.40 19.60
CA ALA A 11 0.70 -17.02 19.19
C ALA A 11 0.76 -17.16 17.67
N VAL A 12 1.85 -16.74 17.04
CA VAL A 12 2.10 -16.97 15.61
C VAL A 12 3.05 -18.14 15.49
N VAL A 13 2.53 -19.27 15.03
CA VAL A 13 3.21 -20.55 14.96
C VAL A 13 3.28 -21.09 13.52
N GLY A 14 4.09 -22.09 13.28
CA GLY A 14 4.23 -22.74 11.98
C GLY A 14 5.69 -23.06 11.65
N HIS A 15 5.89 -23.78 10.57
CA HIS A 15 7.21 -24.26 10.16
C HIS A 15 8.19 -23.12 9.88
N THR A 16 9.47 -23.45 9.83
CA THR A 16 10.54 -22.48 9.51
C THR A 16 10.30 -21.87 8.10
N ASN A 17 10.53 -20.56 7.96
CA ASN A 17 10.39 -19.80 6.70
C ASN A 17 8.97 -19.67 6.10
N THR A 18 7.91 -20.00 6.83
CA THR A 18 6.52 -19.82 6.35
C THR A 18 6.05 -18.36 6.34
N GLY A 19 6.86 -17.44 6.88
CA GLY A 19 6.54 -16.00 6.91
C GLY A 19 5.88 -15.52 8.20
N LYS A 20 6.08 -16.18 9.34
CA LYS A 20 5.55 -15.76 10.66
C LYS A 20 5.92 -14.32 11.02
N THR A 21 7.21 -14.01 11.04
CA THR A 21 7.71 -12.65 11.30
C THR A 21 7.23 -11.65 10.25
N SER A 22 7.09 -12.09 8.99
CA SER A 22 6.53 -11.28 7.91
C SER A 22 5.06 -10.95 8.14
N LEU A 23 4.28 -11.90 8.65
CA LEU A 23 2.88 -11.67 9.04
C LEU A 23 2.81 -10.60 10.13
N LEU A 24 3.62 -10.72 11.17
CA LEU A 24 3.65 -9.73 12.27
C LEU A 24 4.06 -8.34 11.79
N ARG A 25 5.08 -8.22 10.93
CA ARG A 25 5.46 -6.94 10.32
C ARG A 25 4.31 -6.29 9.55
N THR A 26 3.57 -7.09 8.80
CA THR A 26 2.44 -6.58 8.01
C THR A 26 1.29 -6.15 8.92
N LEU A 27 0.94 -6.91 9.96
CA LEU A 27 -0.13 -6.57 10.91
C LEU A 27 0.23 -5.37 11.80
N THR A 28 1.49 -5.23 12.20
CA THR A 28 1.96 -4.11 13.03
C THR A 28 2.36 -2.89 12.22
N ARG A 29 2.53 -3.04 10.90
CA ARG A 29 3.12 -2.03 10.00
C ARG A 29 4.48 -1.54 10.48
N ASP A 30 5.24 -2.44 11.09
CA ASP A 30 6.59 -2.18 11.59
C ASP A 30 7.60 -3.08 10.86
N THR A 31 8.32 -2.49 9.92
CA THR A 31 9.36 -3.17 9.13
C THR A 31 10.60 -3.52 9.94
N SER A 32 10.78 -2.88 11.10
CA SER A 32 11.92 -3.13 12.00
C SER A 32 11.70 -4.30 12.96
N PHE A 33 10.46 -4.81 13.09
CA PHE A 33 10.16 -5.92 13.98
C PHE A 33 10.84 -7.21 13.51
N GLY A 34 11.61 -7.82 14.39
CA GLY A 34 12.28 -9.11 14.17
C GLY A 34 13.30 -9.13 13.02
N GLU A 35 13.92 -10.26 12.77
CA GLU A 35 14.80 -10.51 11.62
C GLU A 35 14.09 -11.34 10.55
N VAL A 36 13.99 -10.86 9.31
CA VAL A 36 13.53 -11.63 8.15
C VAL A 36 14.71 -11.92 7.25
N ARG A 37 15.11 -13.18 7.17
CA ARG A 37 16.16 -13.70 6.27
C ARG A 37 15.67 -14.98 5.60
N ASN A 38 16.16 -15.24 4.38
CA ASN A 38 15.90 -16.50 3.67
C ASN A 38 16.79 -17.65 4.20
N SER A 39 17.04 -17.71 5.51
CA SER A 39 17.81 -18.76 6.16
C SER A 39 16.98 -19.45 7.25
N PRO A 40 17.03 -20.79 7.36
CA PRO A 40 16.30 -21.52 8.40
C PRO A 40 16.70 -21.06 9.81
N GLY A 41 15.74 -21.03 10.75
CA GLY A 41 16.00 -20.77 12.17
C GLY A 41 16.35 -19.31 12.50
N THR A 42 15.86 -18.33 11.73
CA THR A 42 16.14 -16.90 11.95
C THR A 42 15.61 -16.40 13.28
N THR A 43 14.38 -16.78 13.65
CA THR A 43 13.76 -16.45 14.95
C THR A 43 14.12 -17.53 15.96
N ARG A 44 14.96 -17.19 16.95
CA ARG A 44 15.42 -18.12 18.00
C ARG A 44 14.73 -17.91 19.35
N HIS A 45 14.11 -16.79 19.56
CA HIS A 45 13.41 -16.40 20.78
C HIS A 45 11.98 -15.99 20.47
N VAL A 46 11.09 -16.10 21.47
CA VAL A 46 9.73 -15.57 21.36
C VAL A 46 9.81 -14.05 21.53
N GLU A 47 9.32 -13.32 20.53
CA GLU A 47 9.25 -11.87 20.54
C GLU A 47 7.78 -11.44 20.57
N GLY A 48 7.45 -10.51 21.46
CA GLY A 48 6.08 -10.01 21.63
C GLY A 48 5.92 -8.60 21.08
N VAL A 49 4.80 -8.33 20.42
CA VAL A 49 4.38 -7.00 19.99
C VAL A 49 2.96 -6.72 20.44
N ARG A 50 2.65 -5.45 20.72
CA ARG A 50 1.34 -5.02 21.19
C ARG A 50 0.65 -4.17 20.15
N LEU A 51 -0.57 -4.58 19.76
CA LEU A 51 -1.49 -3.75 19.01
C LEU A 51 -2.42 -3.03 19.99
N ARG A 52 -2.54 -1.71 19.85
CA ARG A 52 -3.46 -0.91 20.66
C ARG A 52 -4.66 -0.54 19.80
N LEU A 53 -5.86 -0.87 20.29
CA LEU A 53 -7.12 -0.46 19.68
C LEU A 53 -7.41 1.02 19.98
N SER A 54 -8.33 1.60 19.23
CA SER A 54 -8.88 2.95 19.46
C SER A 54 -9.50 3.09 20.85
N THR A 55 -10.01 2.00 21.43
CA THR A 55 -10.58 1.90 22.79
C THR A 55 -9.54 1.75 23.90
N ASN A 56 -8.24 1.81 23.58
CA ASN A 56 -7.13 1.59 24.50
C ASN A 56 -6.95 0.14 24.98
N GLU A 57 -7.71 -0.80 24.46
CA GLU A 57 -7.53 -2.24 24.66
C GLU A 57 -6.24 -2.71 23.95
N LEU A 58 -5.66 -3.80 24.46
CA LEU A 58 -4.41 -4.36 23.94
C LEU A 58 -4.62 -5.77 23.39
N ILE A 59 -3.99 -6.05 22.25
CA ILE A 59 -3.80 -7.39 21.72
C ILE A 59 -2.29 -7.66 21.69
N GLU A 60 -1.88 -8.77 22.27
CA GLU A 60 -0.48 -9.18 22.31
C GLU A 60 -0.25 -10.29 21.27
N LEU A 61 0.67 -10.04 20.35
CA LEU A 61 1.08 -10.97 19.30
C LEU A 61 2.48 -11.49 19.64
N PHE A 62 2.69 -12.79 19.56
CA PHE A 62 3.97 -13.42 19.88
C PHE A 62 4.51 -14.15 18.66
N ASP A 63 5.68 -13.70 18.15
CA ASP A 63 6.44 -14.44 17.15
C ASP A 63 7.12 -15.64 17.82
N THR A 64 7.03 -16.79 17.21
CA THR A 64 7.67 -18.01 17.73
C THR A 64 8.69 -18.55 16.74
N PRO A 65 9.73 -19.26 17.22
CA PRO A 65 10.59 -20.01 16.32
C PRO A 65 9.79 -21.06 15.53
N GLY A 66 10.30 -21.49 14.39
CA GLY A 66 9.70 -22.60 13.64
C GLY A 66 9.96 -23.93 14.34
N MET A 67 9.03 -24.87 14.28
CA MET A 67 9.27 -26.23 14.76
C MET A 67 10.13 -26.99 13.73
N GLU A 68 11.25 -27.52 14.16
CA GLU A 68 12.22 -28.18 13.28
C GLU A 68 12.08 -29.73 13.31
N ASP A 69 11.86 -30.32 14.49
CA ASP A 69 11.77 -31.77 14.67
C ASP A 69 10.38 -32.20 15.21
N SER A 70 9.32 -31.75 14.55
CA SER A 70 7.94 -32.08 14.92
C SER A 70 7.63 -33.58 14.85
N MET A 71 8.29 -34.32 13.94
CA MET A 71 8.07 -35.76 13.81
C MET A 71 8.60 -36.50 15.05
N ALA A 72 9.84 -36.23 15.46
CA ALA A 72 10.42 -36.90 16.64
C ALA A 72 9.72 -36.47 17.94
N LEU A 73 9.25 -35.21 18.01
CA LEU A 73 8.46 -34.79 19.15
C LEU A 73 7.11 -35.51 19.22
N LEU A 74 6.42 -35.69 18.08
CA LEU A 74 5.16 -36.43 18.04
C LEU A 74 5.37 -37.89 18.50
N ASP A 75 6.44 -38.56 18.01
CA ASP A 75 6.79 -39.90 18.46
C ASP A 75 7.11 -39.98 19.97
N TYR A 76 7.70 -38.92 20.51
CA TYR A 76 7.96 -38.83 21.95
C TYR A 76 6.65 -38.67 22.73
N LEU A 77 5.74 -37.81 22.29
CA LEU A 77 4.44 -37.61 22.93
C LEU A 77 3.58 -38.88 22.87
N GLN A 78 3.58 -39.61 21.76
CA GLN A 78 2.86 -40.88 21.63
C GLN A 78 3.39 -41.92 22.61
N ARG A 79 4.71 -42.00 22.83
CA ARG A 79 5.28 -42.89 23.87
C ARG A 79 4.84 -42.49 25.27
N LEU A 80 4.73 -41.17 25.55
CA LEU A 80 4.20 -40.71 26.83
C LEU A 80 2.71 -41.08 27.01
N GLU A 81 1.92 -41.08 25.93
CA GLU A 81 0.55 -41.56 25.94
C GLU A 81 0.47 -43.05 26.25
N ASP A 82 1.32 -43.88 25.63
CA ASP A 82 1.39 -45.32 25.87
C ASP A 82 1.86 -45.66 27.31
N GLU A 83 2.75 -44.83 27.87
CA GLU A 83 3.30 -45.05 29.24
C GLU A 83 2.36 -44.55 30.35
N LYS A 84 1.59 -43.53 30.11
CA LYS A 84 0.72 -42.84 31.07
C LYS A 84 -0.69 -42.68 30.51
N ASP A 85 -1.40 -43.79 30.43
CA ASP A 85 -2.77 -43.85 29.95
C ASP A 85 -3.73 -42.99 30.80
N GLY A 86 -4.72 -42.34 30.15
CA GLY A 86 -5.82 -41.66 30.81
C GLY A 86 -5.66 -40.16 31.07
N LEU A 87 -4.64 -39.51 30.51
CA LEU A 87 -4.53 -38.04 30.52
C LEU A 87 -5.18 -37.42 29.28
N ASP A 88 -5.63 -36.19 29.43
CA ASP A 88 -6.08 -35.38 28.28
C ASP A 88 -4.90 -34.87 27.45
N PRO A 89 -5.04 -34.64 26.13
CA PRO A 89 -3.93 -34.22 25.28
C PRO A 89 -3.13 -33.01 25.78
N PRO A 90 -3.70 -31.94 26.36
CA PRO A 90 -2.92 -30.84 26.91
C PRO A 90 -2.02 -31.25 28.10
N GLN A 91 -2.43 -32.24 28.88
CA GLN A 91 -1.65 -32.72 30.02
C GLN A 91 -0.35 -33.46 29.60
N TYR A 92 -0.37 -34.14 28.43
CA TYR A 92 0.84 -34.70 27.85
C TYR A 92 1.82 -33.61 27.42
N ILE A 93 1.33 -32.50 26.88
CA ILE A 93 2.16 -31.33 26.56
C ILE A 93 2.79 -30.75 27.84
N GLU A 94 2.01 -30.57 28.91
CA GLU A 94 2.54 -30.08 30.21
C GLU A 94 3.59 -31.03 30.80
N LEU A 95 3.35 -32.34 30.71
CA LEU A 95 4.28 -33.35 31.12
C LEU A 95 5.58 -33.28 30.33
N PHE A 96 5.50 -33.19 29.00
CA PHE A 96 6.66 -32.97 28.13
C PHE A 96 7.40 -31.70 28.52
N LEU A 97 6.73 -30.58 28.72
CA LEU A 97 7.38 -29.31 29.06
C LEU A 97 8.12 -29.34 30.41
N SER A 98 7.79 -30.30 31.27
CA SER A 98 8.46 -30.55 32.55
C SER A 98 9.60 -31.54 32.43
N SER A 99 9.80 -32.17 31.28
CA SER A 99 10.84 -33.19 31.05
C SER A 99 12.21 -32.58 30.74
N PRO A 100 13.31 -33.30 30.93
CA PRO A 100 14.65 -32.88 30.50
C PRO A 100 14.75 -32.68 28.99
N GLU A 101 14.04 -33.48 28.19
CA GLU A 101 14.03 -33.42 26.74
C GLU A 101 13.51 -32.07 26.21
N ALA A 102 12.61 -31.42 26.95
CA ALA A 102 12.12 -30.07 26.65
C ALA A 102 13.16 -28.97 26.91
N GLN A 103 14.26 -29.27 27.59
CA GLN A 103 15.34 -28.31 27.88
C GLN A 103 16.57 -28.55 27.00
N ASP A 104 16.66 -29.71 26.34
CA ASP A 104 17.81 -30.16 25.54
C ASP A 104 17.36 -30.38 24.08
N ARG A 105 16.95 -31.60 23.77
CA ARG A 105 16.67 -32.03 22.39
C ARG A 105 15.56 -31.23 21.70
N PHE A 106 14.48 -30.91 22.43
CA PHE A 106 13.30 -30.24 21.92
C PHE A 106 13.12 -28.80 22.49
N GLU A 107 14.23 -28.11 22.78
CA GLU A 107 14.17 -26.78 23.41
C GLU A 107 13.35 -25.78 22.58
N GLN A 108 13.50 -25.83 21.27
CA GLN A 108 12.81 -24.93 20.35
C GLN A 108 11.30 -25.19 20.30
N GLU A 109 10.90 -26.47 20.15
CA GLU A 109 9.52 -26.93 20.18
C GLU A 109 8.86 -26.61 21.53
N ALA A 110 9.60 -26.82 22.62
CA ALA A 110 9.10 -26.49 23.95
C ALA A 110 8.84 -25.00 24.14
N ARG A 111 9.62 -24.10 23.53
CA ARG A 111 9.37 -22.66 23.52
C ARG A 111 8.06 -22.33 22.80
N VAL A 112 7.84 -22.95 21.63
CA VAL A 112 6.59 -22.78 20.85
C VAL A 112 5.39 -23.23 21.68
N LEU A 113 5.45 -24.42 22.27
CA LEU A 113 4.35 -24.99 23.04
C LEU A 113 4.08 -24.22 24.34
N ARG A 114 5.10 -23.74 25.05
CA ARG A 114 4.92 -22.86 26.22
C ARG A 114 4.20 -21.56 25.82
N GLN A 115 4.60 -20.95 24.72
CA GLN A 115 3.92 -19.73 24.24
C GLN A 115 2.49 -20.02 23.82
N LEU A 116 2.24 -21.16 23.14
CA LEU A 116 0.91 -21.56 22.73
C LEU A 116 -0.03 -21.76 23.93
N LEU A 117 0.43 -22.46 24.97
CA LEU A 117 -0.36 -22.66 26.20
C LEU A 117 -0.68 -21.34 26.91
N GLN A 118 0.20 -20.34 26.85
CA GLN A 118 0.00 -19.00 27.43
C GLN A 118 -0.85 -18.08 26.56
N SER A 119 -1.19 -18.50 25.35
CA SER A 119 -2.00 -17.73 24.40
C SER A 119 -3.46 -18.21 24.37
N ASP A 120 -4.35 -17.34 23.92
CA ASP A 120 -5.78 -17.64 23.82
C ASP A 120 -6.12 -18.33 22.49
N VAL A 121 -5.35 -18.03 21.42
CA VAL A 121 -5.52 -18.60 20.09
C VAL A 121 -4.19 -18.54 19.32
N ALA A 122 -4.02 -19.42 18.35
CA ALA A 122 -2.84 -19.45 17.49
C ALA A 122 -3.18 -19.15 16.02
N LEU A 123 -2.28 -18.43 15.35
CA LEU A 123 -2.21 -18.31 13.89
C LEU A 123 -1.17 -19.30 13.38
N TYR A 124 -1.59 -20.35 12.68
CA TYR A 124 -0.67 -21.31 12.05
C TYR A 124 -0.36 -20.86 10.62
N VAL A 125 0.82 -20.31 10.41
CA VAL A 125 1.23 -19.74 9.12
C VAL A 125 1.79 -20.82 8.20
N ILE A 126 1.22 -20.92 7.00
CA ILE A 126 1.52 -21.91 5.98
C ILE A 126 2.07 -21.22 4.73
N ASP A 127 3.22 -21.68 4.23
CA ASP A 127 3.67 -21.34 2.88
C ASP A 127 2.96 -22.24 1.87
N VAL A 128 2.02 -21.68 1.10
CA VAL A 128 1.23 -22.46 0.12
C VAL A 128 2.00 -22.85 -1.15
N ARG A 129 3.25 -22.39 -1.30
CA ARG A 129 4.14 -22.83 -2.38
C ARG A 129 4.70 -24.21 -2.12
N ASP A 130 4.85 -24.54 -0.83
CA ASP A 130 5.35 -25.85 -0.42
C ASP A 130 4.27 -26.93 -0.53
N PRO A 131 4.64 -28.16 -0.94
CA PRO A 131 3.72 -29.29 -0.90
C PRO A 131 3.39 -29.68 0.55
N VAL A 132 2.23 -30.30 0.74
CA VAL A 132 1.84 -30.85 2.05
C VAL A 132 2.69 -32.08 2.38
N LEU A 133 3.65 -31.94 3.29
CA LEU A 133 4.53 -33.03 3.73
C LEU A 133 4.07 -33.63 5.06
N ALA A 134 4.56 -34.85 5.38
CA ALA A 134 4.28 -35.51 6.65
C ALA A 134 4.63 -34.64 7.86
N LYS A 135 5.80 -33.98 7.83
CA LYS A 135 6.25 -33.07 8.90
C LYS A 135 5.23 -31.99 9.25
N HIS A 136 4.53 -31.42 8.27
CA HIS A 136 3.52 -30.38 8.52
C HIS A 136 2.28 -30.95 9.22
N LYS A 137 1.90 -32.19 8.86
CA LYS A 137 0.78 -32.88 9.51
C LYS A 137 1.11 -33.24 10.96
N ASP A 138 2.35 -33.65 11.20
CA ASP A 138 2.81 -34.03 12.54
C ASP A 138 2.98 -32.79 13.43
N GLU A 139 3.48 -31.68 12.87
CA GLU A 139 3.50 -30.38 13.53
C GLU A 139 2.08 -29.93 13.96
N LEU A 140 1.11 -30.01 13.06
CA LEU A 140 -0.27 -29.67 13.36
C LEU A 140 -0.88 -30.58 14.44
N LYS A 141 -0.60 -31.88 14.42
CA LYS A 141 -1.05 -32.81 15.47
C LYS A 141 -0.52 -32.40 16.84
N VAL A 142 0.79 -32.10 16.93
CA VAL A 142 1.42 -31.63 18.19
C VAL A 142 0.76 -30.33 18.67
N LEU A 143 0.52 -29.36 17.77
CA LEU A 143 -0.10 -28.08 18.13
C LEU A 143 -1.56 -28.27 18.58
N ILE A 144 -2.33 -29.16 17.94
CA ILE A 144 -3.72 -29.47 18.32
C ILE A 144 -3.79 -30.10 19.72
N MET A 145 -2.81 -30.93 20.11
CA MET A 145 -2.74 -31.51 21.45
C MET A 145 -2.67 -30.45 22.56
N ALA A 146 -2.21 -29.22 22.27
CA ALA A 146 -2.22 -28.13 23.25
C ALA A 146 -3.63 -27.63 23.61
N GLY A 147 -4.68 -28.07 22.92
CA GLY A 147 -6.08 -27.74 23.24
C GLY A 147 -6.44 -26.28 22.99
N LYS A 148 -5.64 -25.53 22.25
CA LYS A 148 -5.92 -24.12 21.91
C LYS A 148 -6.52 -24.01 20.51
N PRO A 149 -7.45 -23.06 20.30
CA PRO A 149 -7.96 -22.79 18.95
C PRO A 149 -6.83 -22.40 18.00
N ILE A 150 -6.87 -22.93 16.78
CA ILE A 150 -5.85 -22.67 15.75
C ILE A 150 -6.56 -22.17 14.50
N LEU A 151 -6.12 -21.02 13.97
CA LEU A 151 -6.50 -20.51 12.66
C LEU A 151 -5.35 -20.70 11.67
N PRO A 152 -5.45 -21.64 10.72
CA PRO A 152 -4.50 -21.71 9.61
C PRO A 152 -4.55 -20.44 8.76
N VAL A 153 -3.38 -19.88 8.45
CA VAL A 153 -3.19 -18.71 7.61
C VAL A 153 -2.38 -19.11 6.40
N LEU A 154 -3.04 -19.16 5.24
CA LEU A 154 -2.42 -19.47 3.96
C LEU A 154 -1.69 -18.23 3.45
N ASN A 155 -0.37 -18.28 3.42
CA ASN A 155 0.52 -17.20 2.99
C ASN A 155 1.05 -17.45 1.56
N PHE A 156 1.52 -16.39 0.87
CA PHE A 156 2.02 -16.43 -0.50
C PHE A 156 0.97 -16.91 -1.54
N THR A 157 -0.28 -16.55 -1.31
CA THR A 157 -1.43 -17.02 -2.11
C THR A 157 -1.46 -16.48 -3.53
N ARG A 158 -0.73 -15.40 -3.82
CA ARG A 158 -0.57 -14.83 -5.17
C ARG A 158 0.57 -15.45 -5.99
N SER A 159 1.33 -16.38 -5.41
CA SER A 159 2.37 -17.09 -6.14
C SER A 159 1.77 -17.96 -7.25
N PRO A 160 2.36 -18.01 -8.46
CA PRO A 160 1.92 -18.93 -9.53
C PRO A 160 2.07 -20.41 -9.13
N GLU A 161 2.93 -20.72 -8.18
CA GLU A 161 3.22 -22.09 -7.70
C GLU A 161 2.33 -22.52 -6.52
N GLN A 162 1.32 -21.74 -6.15
CA GLN A 162 0.49 -21.96 -4.97
C GLN A 162 -0.31 -23.28 -5.05
N ARG A 163 -0.44 -23.96 -3.89
CA ARG A 163 -1.12 -25.25 -3.69
C ARG A 163 -2.30 -25.15 -2.72
N ILE A 164 -3.06 -24.07 -2.80
CA ILE A 164 -4.14 -23.74 -1.85
C ILE A 164 -5.14 -24.90 -1.71
N ALA A 165 -5.54 -25.52 -2.84
CA ALA A 165 -6.50 -26.61 -2.82
C ALA A 165 -5.98 -27.85 -2.08
N GLU A 166 -4.69 -28.18 -2.23
CA GLU A 166 -4.03 -29.29 -1.53
C GLU A 166 -3.99 -29.02 -0.02
N TRP A 167 -3.59 -27.80 0.39
CA TRP A 167 -3.55 -27.41 1.79
C TRP A 167 -4.95 -27.38 2.42
N ARG A 168 -5.96 -26.88 1.72
CA ARG A 168 -7.36 -26.90 2.21
C ARG A 168 -7.83 -28.34 2.47
N ALA A 169 -7.57 -29.26 1.56
CA ALA A 169 -7.95 -30.67 1.72
C ALA A 169 -7.21 -31.32 2.90
N ALA A 170 -5.92 -31.03 3.08
CA ALA A 170 -5.12 -31.58 4.19
C ALA A 170 -5.57 -31.03 5.56
N LEU A 171 -5.89 -29.74 5.65
CA LEU A 171 -6.42 -29.11 6.87
C LEU A 171 -7.80 -29.65 7.24
N ALA A 172 -8.69 -29.79 6.25
CA ALA A 172 -10.02 -30.34 6.46
C ALA A 172 -9.97 -31.79 6.98
N ALA A 173 -9.00 -32.59 6.50
CA ALA A 173 -8.82 -33.98 6.95
C ALA A 173 -8.47 -34.11 8.44
N ILE A 174 -7.96 -33.06 9.07
CA ILE A 174 -7.65 -33.00 10.52
C ILE A 174 -8.61 -32.11 11.30
N GLY A 175 -9.76 -31.74 10.69
CA GLY A 175 -10.83 -30.97 11.35
C GLY A 175 -10.63 -29.45 11.36
N LEU A 176 -9.60 -28.92 10.71
CA LEU A 176 -9.36 -27.48 10.61
C LEU A 176 -10.04 -26.91 9.35
N HIS A 177 -11.34 -26.59 9.47
CA HIS A 177 -12.17 -26.08 8.38
C HIS A 177 -12.14 -24.55 8.25
N ALA A 178 -11.99 -23.83 9.38
CA ALA A 178 -11.80 -22.40 9.39
C ALA A 178 -10.35 -22.08 9.02
N LEU A 179 -10.14 -21.27 7.98
CA LEU A 179 -8.81 -20.84 7.55
C LEU A 179 -8.86 -19.42 6.97
N ALA A 180 -7.76 -18.70 7.03
CA ALA A 180 -7.61 -17.39 6.42
C ALA A 180 -6.60 -17.44 5.25
N GLU A 181 -6.90 -16.72 4.17
CA GLU A 181 -5.93 -16.41 3.13
C GLU A 181 -5.38 -15.02 3.40
N PHE A 182 -4.09 -14.92 3.64
CA PHE A 182 -3.43 -13.66 3.94
C PHE A 182 -2.01 -13.66 3.40
N ASP A 183 -1.82 -13.05 2.24
CA ASP A 183 -0.51 -12.89 1.62
C ASP A 183 0.27 -11.76 2.30
N THR A 184 1.39 -12.06 2.94
CA THR A 184 2.19 -11.07 3.66
C THR A 184 2.98 -10.14 2.73
N VAL A 185 3.16 -10.54 1.48
CA VAL A 185 3.87 -9.76 0.45
C VAL A 185 2.91 -8.84 -0.29
N ALA A 186 1.74 -9.36 -0.63
CA ALA A 186 0.71 -8.66 -1.38
C ALA A 186 -0.69 -8.91 -0.78
N PRO A 187 -0.97 -8.38 0.43
CA PRO A 187 -2.24 -8.60 1.10
C PRO A 187 -3.40 -8.04 0.27
N THR A 188 -4.52 -8.74 0.31
CA THR A 188 -5.75 -8.22 -0.30
C THR A 188 -6.23 -6.98 0.48
N LEU A 189 -6.94 -6.07 -0.18
CA LEU A 189 -7.37 -4.80 0.42
C LEU A 189 -8.08 -4.98 1.77
N ASN A 190 -8.86 -6.05 1.94
CA ASN A 190 -9.59 -6.35 3.18
C ASN A 190 -9.00 -7.55 3.94
N GLY A 191 -7.83 -8.05 3.56
CA GLY A 191 -7.28 -9.29 4.10
C GLY A 191 -7.05 -9.26 5.61
N GLU A 192 -6.56 -8.13 6.14
CA GLU A 192 -6.31 -7.95 7.56
C GLU A 192 -7.63 -7.96 8.37
N ALA A 193 -8.63 -7.22 7.92
CA ALA A 193 -9.94 -7.20 8.57
C ALA A 193 -10.59 -8.59 8.55
N GLN A 194 -10.53 -9.29 7.42
CA GLN A 194 -11.04 -10.67 7.29
C GLN A 194 -10.31 -11.67 8.19
N LEU A 195 -9.00 -11.49 8.40
CA LEU A 195 -8.23 -12.31 9.34
C LEU A 195 -8.78 -12.17 10.76
N TYR A 196 -9.01 -10.93 11.22
CA TYR A 196 -9.56 -10.67 12.55
C TYR A 196 -11.01 -11.16 12.70
N GLU A 197 -11.84 -11.01 11.66
CA GLU A 197 -13.21 -11.56 11.64
C GLU A 197 -13.22 -13.09 11.81
N LYS A 198 -12.30 -13.80 11.13
CA LYS A 198 -12.19 -15.26 11.27
C LYS A 198 -11.64 -15.67 12.63
N LEU A 199 -10.71 -14.92 13.21
CA LEU A 199 -10.22 -15.14 14.57
C LEU A 199 -11.34 -14.97 15.60
N ALA A 200 -12.23 -13.99 15.40
CA ALA A 200 -13.35 -13.70 16.29
C ALA A 200 -14.30 -14.89 16.45
N LEU A 201 -14.36 -15.79 15.46
CA LEU A 201 -15.17 -17.00 15.51
C LEU A 201 -14.57 -18.11 16.42
N LEU A 202 -13.30 -18.01 16.76
CA LEU A 202 -12.55 -19.05 17.47
C LEU A 202 -12.30 -18.73 18.96
N VAL A 203 -12.63 -17.53 19.40
CA VAL A 203 -12.34 -17.06 20.75
C VAL A 203 -13.62 -16.79 21.53
N PRO A 204 -13.56 -16.72 22.88
CA PRO A 204 -14.72 -16.36 23.72
C PRO A 204 -15.30 -14.98 23.36
N ALA A 205 -16.59 -14.79 23.64
CA ALA A 205 -17.36 -13.59 23.23
C ALA A 205 -16.68 -12.25 23.60
N GLN A 206 -16.05 -12.15 24.78
CA GLN A 206 -15.34 -10.95 25.21
C GLN A 206 -14.19 -10.57 24.27
N HIS A 207 -13.43 -11.54 23.78
CA HIS A 207 -12.32 -11.36 22.84
C HIS A 207 -12.83 -11.25 21.39
N SER A 208 -13.95 -11.90 21.07
CA SER A 208 -14.61 -11.76 19.77
C SER A 208 -15.01 -10.30 19.52
N GLU A 209 -15.58 -9.61 20.50
CA GLU A 209 -15.89 -8.18 20.38
C GLU A 209 -14.65 -7.30 20.20
N GLN A 210 -13.53 -7.64 20.86
CA GLN A 210 -12.26 -6.92 20.66
C GLN A 210 -11.74 -7.07 19.22
N LEU A 211 -11.82 -8.28 18.66
CA LEU A 211 -11.39 -8.57 17.29
C LEU A 211 -12.31 -7.90 16.25
N HIS A 212 -13.61 -7.87 16.45
CA HIS A 212 -14.54 -7.13 15.59
C HIS A 212 -14.26 -5.62 15.60
N ARG A 213 -13.97 -5.05 16.79
CA ARG A 213 -13.54 -3.64 16.90
C ARG A 213 -12.23 -3.40 16.17
N LEU A 214 -11.24 -4.28 16.34
CA LEU A 214 -9.97 -4.18 15.64
C LEU A 214 -10.15 -4.26 14.12
N SER A 215 -10.97 -5.20 13.63
CA SER A 215 -11.31 -5.32 12.21
C SER A 215 -11.87 -4.01 11.66
N HIS A 216 -12.81 -3.42 12.38
CA HIS A 216 -13.42 -2.14 11.99
C HIS A 216 -12.43 -0.97 12.04
N ASP A 217 -11.61 -0.87 13.11
CA ASP A 217 -10.58 0.16 13.26
C ASP A 217 -9.54 0.10 12.13
N VAL A 218 -9.09 -1.10 11.79
CA VAL A 218 -8.12 -1.33 10.72
C VAL A 218 -8.71 -0.89 9.37
N GLU A 219 -9.97 -1.26 9.10
CA GLU A 219 -10.63 -0.85 7.86
C GLU A 219 -10.85 0.67 7.79
N GLN A 220 -11.29 1.29 8.88
CA GLN A 220 -11.40 2.75 8.94
C GLN A 220 -10.06 3.45 8.72
N GLN A 221 -9.00 2.99 9.39
CA GLN A 221 -7.65 3.54 9.21
C GLN A 221 -7.15 3.36 7.79
N ARG A 222 -7.46 2.23 7.15
CA ARG A 222 -7.13 1.97 5.74
C ARG A 222 -7.83 2.96 4.82
N GLN A 223 -9.15 3.14 5.00
CA GLN A 223 -9.93 4.09 4.22
C GLN A 223 -9.43 5.53 4.42
N GLN A 224 -9.11 5.90 5.65
CA GLN A 224 -8.59 7.22 5.93
C GLN A 224 -7.21 7.45 5.29
N ARG A 225 -6.32 6.44 5.31
CA ARG A 225 -5.03 6.52 4.62
C ARG A 225 -5.19 6.74 3.12
N LEU A 226 -6.12 6.03 2.49
CA LEU A 226 -6.41 6.19 1.06
C LEU A 226 -6.96 7.59 0.76
N LYS A 227 -7.92 8.08 1.53
CA LYS A 227 -8.44 9.45 1.38
C LYS A 227 -7.35 10.50 1.51
N ASP A 228 -6.49 10.37 2.51
CA ASP A 228 -5.36 11.28 2.69
C ASP A 228 -4.36 11.19 1.53
N ALA A 229 -4.12 10.00 0.98
CA ALA A 229 -3.25 9.81 -0.17
C ALA A 229 -3.81 10.49 -1.44
N TRP A 230 -5.11 10.35 -1.71
CA TRP A 230 -5.76 11.04 -2.81
C TRP A 230 -5.72 12.56 -2.64
N ARG A 231 -5.88 13.04 -1.39
CA ARG A 231 -5.74 14.47 -1.09
C ARG A 231 -4.31 14.96 -1.32
N ILE A 232 -3.27 14.22 -0.92
CA ILE A 232 -1.86 14.55 -1.17
C ILE A 232 -1.58 14.67 -2.68
N LEU A 233 -2.12 13.73 -3.49
CA LEU A 233 -2.01 13.80 -4.95
C LEU A 233 -2.77 14.99 -5.52
N ALA A 234 -3.99 15.25 -5.05
CA ALA A 234 -4.79 16.40 -5.48
C ALA A 234 -4.08 17.73 -5.20
N GLU A 235 -3.44 17.87 -4.03
CA GLU A 235 -2.62 19.05 -3.69
C GLU A 235 -1.44 19.23 -4.67
N LEU A 236 -0.73 18.14 -5.02
CA LEU A 236 0.32 18.19 -6.03
C LEU A 236 -0.23 18.72 -7.37
N LEU A 237 -1.33 18.13 -7.84
CA LEU A 237 -1.91 18.51 -9.14
C LEU A 237 -2.44 19.95 -9.15
N VAL A 238 -3.04 20.41 -8.06
CA VAL A 238 -3.48 21.82 -7.90
C VAL A 238 -2.28 22.75 -7.90
N ASP A 239 -1.23 22.45 -7.12
CA ASP A 239 -0.03 23.29 -7.06
C ASP A 239 0.64 23.42 -8.43
N VAL A 240 0.80 22.30 -9.16
CA VAL A 240 1.46 22.28 -10.48
C VAL A 240 0.58 22.94 -11.55
N THR A 241 -0.73 22.70 -11.51
CA THR A 241 -1.67 23.27 -12.49
C THR A 241 -1.83 24.79 -12.34
N ALA A 242 -1.83 25.29 -11.12
CA ALA A 242 -1.91 26.72 -10.82
C ALA A 242 -0.60 27.46 -11.05
N LEU A 243 0.54 26.73 -11.08
CA LEU A 243 1.88 27.33 -11.15
C LEU A 243 2.07 28.13 -12.43
N ARG A 244 2.47 29.39 -12.28
CA ARG A 244 2.83 30.31 -13.35
C ARG A 244 4.13 31.02 -13.06
N LEU A 245 4.94 31.20 -14.08
CA LEU A 245 6.16 31.98 -14.00
C LEU A 245 6.14 33.03 -15.12
N VAL A 246 6.25 34.30 -14.74
CA VAL A 246 6.42 35.39 -15.71
C VAL A 246 7.92 35.52 -16.02
N SER A 247 8.25 35.52 -17.30
CA SER A 247 9.63 35.59 -17.79
C SER A 247 9.76 36.66 -18.86
N PRO A 248 10.85 37.43 -18.87
CA PRO A 248 11.19 38.23 -20.04
C PRO A 248 11.26 37.34 -21.28
N SER A 249 10.76 37.82 -22.43
CA SER A 249 10.70 37.05 -23.69
C SER A 249 12.06 36.79 -24.33
N GLN A 250 13.15 37.32 -23.77
CA GLN A 250 14.50 37.06 -24.22
C GLN A 250 14.88 35.61 -23.96
N ARG A 251 15.47 34.94 -24.95
CA ARG A 251 15.78 33.51 -24.97
C ARG A 251 16.53 33.03 -23.72
N GLU A 252 17.56 33.75 -23.30
CA GLU A 252 18.40 33.37 -22.17
C GLU A 252 17.59 33.32 -20.83
N PHE A 253 16.73 34.30 -20.61
CA PHE A 253 15.87 34.34 -19.43
C PHE A 253 14.79 33.26 -19.48
N LEU A 254 14.22 33.00 -20.65
CA LEU A 254 13.26 31.91 -20.86
C LEU A 254 13.87 30.56 -20.55
N GLU A 255 15.08 30.24 -21.10
CA GLU A 255 15.74 28.97 -20.83
C GLU A 255 16.06 28.78 -19.34
N LYS A 256 16.54 29.82 -18.67
CA LYS A 256 16.79 29.81 -17.22
C LYS A 256 15.50 29.54 -16.43
N ASN A 257 14.43 30.25 -16.76
CA ASN A 257 13.17 30.15 -16.05
C ASN A 257 12.44 28.81 -16.29
N VAL A 258 12.59 28.23 -17.48
CA VAL A 258 12.13 26.87 -17.80
C VAL A 258 12.86 25.84 -16.92
N ARG A 259 14.17 25.92 -16.80
CA ARG A 259 14.92 25.02 -15.92
C ARG A 259 14.50 25.16 -14.46
N THR A 260 14.34 26.39 -13.99
CA THR A 260 13.85 26.64 -12.63
C THR A 260 12.45 26.06 -12.41
N LEU A 261 11.55 26.21 -13.38
CA LEU A 261 10.20 25.69 -13.31
C LEU A 261 10.19 24.14 -13.28
N HIS A 262 10.99 23.50 -14.14
CA HIS A 262 11.15 22.05 -14.14
C HIS A 262 11.68 21.53 -12.79
N GLU A 263 12.71 22.16 -12.23
CA GLU A 263 13.26 21.77 -10.93
C GLU A 263 12.24 21.97 -9.79
N THR A 264 11.50 23.06 -9.83
CA THR A 264 10.44 23.33 -8.85
C THR A 264 9.36 22.23 -8.87
N ILE A 265 8.96 21.78 -10.06
CA ILE A 265 7.95 20.70 -10.21
C ILE A 265 8.52 19.37 -9.73
N ARG A 266 9.77 19.05 -10.08
CA ARG A 266 10.45 17.81 -9.59
C ARG A 266 10.52 17.77 -8.07
N LEU A 267 10.93 18.87 -7.44
CA LEU A 267 10.98 18.96 -5.97
C LEU A 267 9.59 18.80 -5.34
N ARG A 268 8.55 19.29 -6.00
CA ARG A 268 7.16 19.14 -5.51
C ARG A 268 6.66 17.70 -5.67
N GLU A 269 6.98 17.04 -6.79
CA GLU A 269 6.73 15.60 -7.01
C GLU A 269 7.44 14.78 -5.94
N GLU A 270 8.75 15.00 -5.71
CA GLU A 270 9.53 14.33 -4.67
C GLU A 270 8.91 14.50 -3.27
N ALA A 271 8.44 15.70 -2.95
CA ALA A 271 7.75 15.96 -1.68
C ALA A 271 6.42 15.20 -1.57
N CYS A 272 5.70 15.04 -2.68
CA CYS A 272 4.48 14.23 -2.76
C CYS A 272 4.78 12.75 -2.49
N VAL A 273 5.72 12.17 -3.24
CA VAL A 273 6.18 10.79 -3.05
C VAL A 273 6.57 10.55 -1.60
N LYS A 274 7.40 11.41 -1.02
CA LYS A 274 7.82 11.31 0.38
C LYS A 274 6.65 11.35 1.36
N SER A 275 5.63 12.17 1.09
CA SER A 275 4.43 12.25 1.91
C SER A 275 3.56 11.01 1.79
N LEU A 276 3.41 10.46 0.58
CA LEU A 276 2.71 9.19 0.33
C LEU A 276 3.38 8.03 1.08
N LEU A 277 4.71 7.90 0.96
CA LEU A 277 5.47 6.88 1.67
C LEU A 277 5.24 6.93 3.17
N ARG A 278 5.39 8.12 3.77
CA ARG A 278 5.16 8.32 5.20
C ARG A 278 3.72 7.98 5.61
N ARG A 279 2.74 8.31 4.76
CA ARG A 279 1.33 8.03 5.06
C ARG A 279 1.03 6.54 5.12
N PHE A 280 1.74 5.73 4.33
CA PHE A 280 1.65 4.28 4.33
C PHE A 280 2.68 3.60 5.25
N ASN A 281 3.42 4.35 6.07
CA ASN A 281 4.47 3.87 6.98
C ASN A 281 5.63 3.15 6.27
N PHE A 282 5.91 3.49 5.01
CA PHE A 282 7.12 3.05 4.32
C PHE A 282 8.25 4.04 4.51
N SER A 283 9.47 3.55 4.75
CA SER A 283 10.67 4.37 4.73
C SER A 283 11.31 4.36 3.34
N THR A 284 12.14 5.36 3.05
CA THR A 284 12.92 5.40 1.80
C THR A 284 13.94 4.28 1.69
N ARG A 285 14.23 3.57 2.81
CA ARG A 285 15.13 2.40 2.87
C ARG A 285 14.40 1.09 2.60
N ASP A 286 13.07 1.07 2.65
CA ASP A 286 12.24 -0.11 2.35
C ASP A 286 12.16 -0.36 0.84
N TYR A 287 12.81 0.50 0.04
CA TYR A 287 12.93 0.39 -1.40
C TYR A 287 14.26 -0.23 -1.76
N LEU A 288 14.22 -1.39 -2.36
CA LEU A 288 15.32 -1.86 -3.18
C LEU A 288 15.20 -1.19 -4.57
N PRO A 289 16.28 -0.63 -5.13
CA PRO A 289 16.21 0.25 -6.29
C PRO A 289 15.66 -0.38 -7.57
N ASP A 290 15.64 -1.70 -7.69
CA ASP A 290 15.59 -2.39 -8.99
C ASP A 290 14.20 -2.46 -9.66
N ASP A 291 13.08 -2.11 -9.01
CA ASP A 291 11.73 -2.28 -9.60
C ASP A 291 10.75 -1.09 -9.44
N ILE A 292 11.00 -0.14 -8.58
CA ILE A 292 10.41 1.19 -8.77
C ILE A 292 11.53 2.02 -9.38
N ALA A 293 11.21 2.62 -10.50
CA ALA A 293 12.05 3.63 -11.09
C ALA A 293 12.16 4.88 -10.19
N LEU A 294 12.40 4.68 -8.88
CA LEU A 294 12.57 5.70 -7.85
C LEU A 294 13.94 5.55 -7.22
N GLU A 295 14.80 6.50 -7.44
CA GLU A 295 16.06 6.66 -6.71
C GLU A 295 15.83 7.60 -5.51
N GLY A 296 15.79 7.05 -4.31
CA GLY A 296 15.37 7.80 -3.12
C GLY A 296 13.86 8.12 -3.13
N CYS A 297 13.49 9.37 -3.41
CA CYS A 297 12.10 9.79 -3.61
C CYS A 297 11.87 10.39 -5.01
N ARG A 298 12.81 10.20 -5.95
CA ARG A 298 12.73 10.67 -7.32
C ARG A 298 12.51 9.52 -8.28
N TRP A 299 11.65 9.73 -9.27
CA TRP A 299 11.49 8.79 -10.36
C TRP A 299 12.78 8.75 -11.22
N GLU A 300 13.27 7.56 -11.56
CA GLU A 300 14.48 7.39 -12.39
C GLU A 300 14.31 8.05 -13.76
N THR A 301 13.13 7.92 -14.35
CA THR A 301 12.83 8.57 -15.62
C THR A 301 12.28 9.97 -15.38
N ASP A 302 12.93 10.97 -15.94
CA ASP A 302 12.53 12.38 -15.80
C ASP A 302 11.10 12.60 -16.27
N LEU A 303 10.32 13.34 -15.46
CA LEU A 303 8.94 13.74 -15.74
C LEU A 303 8.77 14.41 -17.12
N PHE A 304 9.78 15.16 -17.57
CA PHE A 304 9.78 15.91 -18.84
C PHE A 304 10.35 15.13 -20.02
N HIS A 305 10.75 13.85 -19.82
CA HIS A 305 11.30 13.04 -20.88
C HIS A 305 10.20 12.54 -21.83
N PRO A 306 10.32 12.72 -23.15
CA PRO A 306 9.26 12.36 -24.11
C PRO A 306 8.90 10.86 -24.10
N GLU A 307 9.85 9.99 -23.75
CA GLU A 307 9.62 8.54 -23.65
C GLU A 307 8.61 8.18 -22.56
N VAL A 308 8.59 8.89 -21.43
CA VAL A 308 7.63 8.68 -20.35
C VAL A 308 6.20 8.88 -20.84
N MET A 309 5.97 9.95 -21.60
CA MET A 309 4.63 10.22 -22.17
C MET A 309 4.21 9.13 -23.14
N LYS A 310 5.16 8.61 -23.94
CA LYS A 310 4.91 7.52 -24.88
C LYS A 310 4.67 6.18 -24.14
N GLU A 311 5.44 5.88 -23.13
CA GLU A 311 5.28 4.67 -22.31
C GLU A 311 3.94 4.64 -21.58
N LEU A 312 3.51 5.77 -21.05
CA LEU A 312 2.20 5.92 -20.40
C LEU A 312 1.02 6.03 -21.39
N GLY A 313 1.29 6.04 -22.71
CA GLY A 313 0.28 6.14 -23.74
C GLY A 313 -0.44 7.50 -23.79
N ILE A 314 0.21 8.56 -23.30
CA ILE A 314 -0.35 9.91 -23.28
C ILE A 314 -0.29 10.49 -24.70
N GLN A 315 -1.46 10.89 -25.23
CA GLN A 315 -1.52 11.58 -26.50
C GLN A 315 -1.03 13.03 -26.34
N VAL A 316 0.12 13.31 -26.93
CA VAL A 316 0.65 14.68 -27.01
C VAL A 316 -0.17 15.46 -28.05
N GLY A 317 -0.83 16.54 -27.64
CA GLY A 317 -1.65 17.33 -28.52
C GLY A 317 -0.88 17.87 -29.73
N LYS A 318 -1.57 18.01 -30.88
CA LYS A 318 -0.99 18.45 -32.16
C LYS A 318 -0.22 19.79 -32.09
N GLY A 319 -0.39 20.58 -31.02
CA GLY A 319 0.32 21.84 -30.79
C GLY A 319 1.82 21.65 -30.45
N VAL A 320 2.17 20.53 -29.77
CA VAL A 320 3.56 20.18 -29.45
C VAL A 320 4.28 19.62 -30.68
N ALA A 321 3.55 18.89 -31.54
CA ALA A 321 4.11 18.35 -32.79
C ALA A 321 4.40 19.42 -33.85
N ALA A 322 3.71 20.54 -33.83
CA ALA A 322 3.93 21.63 -34.81
C ALA A 322 5.12 22.53 -34.42
N GLY A 323 5.48 22.62 -33.13
CA GLY A 323 6.69 23.32 -32.66
C GLY A 323 7.98 22.58 -32.94
N ALA A 324 7.93 21.25 -33.05
CA ALA A 324 9.10 20.39 -33.23
C ALA A 324 9.81 20.53 -34.59
N MET A 325 9.17 21.17 -35.57
CA MET A 325 9.77 21.34 -36.92
C MET A 325 10.55 22.65 -37.14
N ALA A 326 10.52 23.61 -36.21
CA ALA A 326 11.10 24.92 -36.40
C ALA A 326 12.38 25.26 -35.57
N GLY A 327 12.81 24.37 -34.64
CA GLY A 327 14.00 24.67 -33.83
C GLY A 327 14.31 23.60 -32.79
N ALA A 328 14.91 22.51 -33.22
CA ALA A 328 15.17 21.30 -32.40
C ALA A 328 15.88 21.49 -31.04
N THR A 329 16.50 22.65 -30.79
CA THR A 329 17.20 22.92 -29.52
C THR A 329 16.32 23.66 -28.50
N PHE A 330 15.30 24.40 -28.92
CA PHE A 330 14.41 25.13 -28.02
C PHE A 330 13.25 24.24 -27.54
N ASP A 331 12.77 23.35 -28.40
CA ASP A 331 11.66 22.43 -28.08
C ASP A 331 11.99 21.40 -27.01
N LEU A 332 13.26 20.98 -26.92
CA LEU A 332 13.70 20.05 -25.86
C LEU A 332 13.68 20.71 -24.46
N LEU A 333 13.93 22.02 -24.40
CA LEU A 333 13.92 22.80 -23.15
C LEU A 333 12.52 23.18 -22.69
N THR A 334 11.57 23.29 -23.62
CA THR A 334 10.17 23.65 -23.34
C THR A 334 9.24 22.43 -23.26
N ALA A 335 9.78 21.22 -23.41
CA ALA A 335 9.00 19.98 -23.28
C ALA A 335 8.17 19.97 -21.98
N GLY A 336 6.87 19.87 -22.14
CA GLY A 336 5.93 19.88 -21.00
C GLY A 336 5.53 21.26 -20.48
N LEU A 337 5.93 22.35 -21.15
CA LEU A 337 5.49 23.71 -20.79
C LEU A 337 4.79 24.38 -21.96
N SER A 338 3.74 25.16 -21.66
CA SER A 338 2.98 25.93 -22.65
C SER A 338 3.28 27.42 -22.54
N LEU A 339 3.63 28.03 -23.67
CA LEU A 339 3.81 29.48 -23.80
C LEU A 339 2.45 30.18 -24.01
N GLY A 340 1.67 30.31 -22.96
CA GLY A 340 0.50 31.21 -22.90
C GLY A 340 -0.69 30.93 -23.82
N THR A 341 -0.73 29.80 -24.56
CA THR A 341 -1.83 29.48 -25.48
C THR A 341 -2.98 28.69 -24.82
N GLY A 342 -2.71 27.96 -23.72
CA GLY A 342 -3.72 27.14 -23.04
C GLY A 342 -4.78 27.94 -22.25
N THR A 343 -4.60 29.24 -22.06
CA THR A 343 -5.47 30.06 -21.20
C THR A 343 -6.72 30.62 -21.90
N LEU A 344 -6.83 30.49 -23.21
CA LEU A 344 -8.02 31.00 -23.95
C LEU A 344 -9.23 30.05 -23.84
N VAL A 345 -9.00 28.76 -23.65
CA VAL A 345 -10.11 27.79 -23.60
C VAL A 345 -10.74 27.71 -22.19
N GLY A 346 -9.93 27.82 -21.12
CA GLY A 346 -10.43 27.75 -19.73
C GLY A 346 -11.22 28.98 -19.28
N ALA A 347 -10.96 30.17 -19.89
CA ALA A 347 -11.67 31.41 -19.54
C ALA A 347 -13.10 31.49 -20.09
N ALA A 348 -13.42 30.71 -21.12
CA ALA A 348 -14.76 30.70 -21.71
C ALA A 348 -15.76 29.83 -20.92
N ALA A 349 -15.28 28.85 -20.12
CA ALA A 349 -16.11 27.90 -19.35
C ALA A 349 -16.40 28.34 -17.91
N GLY A 350 -15.65 29.27 -17.33
CA GLY A 350 -15.77 29.73 -15.94
C GLY A 350 -16.30 31.15 -15.81
N GLY A 351 -17.61 31.30 -15.73
CA GLY A 351 -18.40 32.43 -15.19
C GLY A 351 -17.80 33.84 -15.20
N LEU A 352 -18.28 34.58 -16.10
CA LEU A 352 -18.24 35.99 -16.43
C LEU A 352 -18.30 36.99 -15.29
N TRP A 353 -17.59 37.11 -14.24
CA TRP A 353 -17.80 38.36 -13.42
C TRP A 353 -16.65 38.83 -12.50
N GLN A 354 -15.55 38.18 -12.44
CA GLN A 354 -14.40 38.65 -11.60
C GLN A 354 -13.07 38.79 -12.37
N GLY A 355 -13.08 38.73 -13.68
CA GLY A 355 -11.88 38.62 -14.52
C GLY A 355 -11.38 39.91 -15.18
N VAL A 356 -12.07 41.04 -15.08
CA VAL A 356 -11.73 42.22 -15.86
C VAL A 356 -10.37 42.84 -15.48
N ASP A 357 -10.06 42.88 -14.21
CA ASP A 357 -8.78 43.47 -13.75
C ASP A 357 -7.57 42.57 -14.07
N LYS A 358 -7.74 41.24 -14.02
CA LYS A 358 -6.68 40.28 -14.37
C LYS A 358 -6.42 40.20 -15.88
N TRP A 359 -7.42 40.47 -16.71
CA TRP A 359 -7.28 40.56 -18.18
C TRP A 359 -6.48 41.81 -18.61
N GLY A 360 -6.69 42.91 -17.94
CA GLY A 360 -5.91 44.13 -18.16
C GLY A 360 -4.43 43.95 -17.90
N GLN A 361 -4.06 43.25 -16.83
CA GLN A 361 -2.68 42.96 -16.49
C GLN A 361 -2.01 42.02 -17.53
N ARG A 362 -2.71 41.01 -18.06
CA ARG A 362 -2.21 40.13 -19.12
C ARG A 362 -1.93 40.81 -20.45
N LEU A 363 -2.76 41.75 -20.83
CA LEU A 363 -2.53 42.59 -22.04
C LEU A 363 -1.34 43.51 -21.85
N ILE A 364 -1.14 44.02 -20.62
CA ILE A 364 0.01 44.89 -20.28
C ILE A 364 1.31 44.09 -20.26
N SER A 365 1.33 42.82 -19.78
CA SER A 365 2.52 41.97 -19.77
C SER A 365 3.02 41.63 -21.20
N LYS A 366 2.10 41.34 -22.12
CA LYS A 366 2.44 41.16 -23.54
C LYS A 366 3.04 42.44 -24.18
N TRP A 367 2.57 43.59 -23.79
CA TRP A 367 3.14 44.86 -24.24
C TRP A 367 4.52 45.16 -23.65
N ARG A 368 4.85 44.55 -22.48
CA ARG A 368 6.15 44.67 -21.84
C ARG A 368 7.18 43.65 -22.33
N GLY A 369 6.84 42.77 -23.30
CA GLY A 369 7.73 41.75 -23.80
C GLY A 369 7.95 40.60 -22.77
N GLU A 370 6.97 40.31 -21.95
CA GLU A 370 6.95 39.23 -20.98
C GLU A 370 6.17 38.02 -21.51
N SER A 371 6.65 36.82 -21.22
CA SER A 371 5.98 35.56 -21.55
C SER A 371 5.56 34.84 -20.25
N GLU A 372 4.33 34.35 -20.21
CA GLU A 372 3.88 33.46 -19.13
C GLU A 372 4.23 32.01 -19.44
N LEU A 373 4.97 31.37 -18.55
CA LEU A 373 5.26 29.95 -18.58
C LEU A 373 4.21 29.23 -17.71
N THR A 374 3.55 28.23 -18.26
CA THR A 374 2.57 27.37 -17.57
C THR A 374 2.89 25.91 -17.86
N VAL A 375 2.40 25.03 -16.99
CA VAL A 375 2.59 23.58 -17.14
C VAL A 375 1.60 23.01 -18.16
N ASP A 376 2.12 22.17 -19.07
CA ASP A 376 1.32 21.50 -20.09
C ASP A 376 0.45 20.37 -19.49
N ASP A 377 -0.68 20.09 -20.14
CA ASP A 377 -1.59 19.01 -19.75
C ASP A 377 -0.90 17.64 -19.69
N SER A 378 0.05 17.40 -20.58
CA SER A 378 0.79 16.13 -20.63
C SER A 378 1.57 15.88 -19.35
N VAL A 379 2.18 16.88 -18.76
CA VAL A 379 2.91 16.78 -17.48
C VAL A 379 1.95 16.49 -16.33
N ILE A 380 0.81 17.18 -16.29
CA ILE A 380 -0.22 16.94 -15.28
C ILE A 380 -0.73 15.49 -15.35
N ARG A 381 -0.89 14.96 -16.57
CA ARG A 381 -1.29 13.56 -16.80
C ARG A 381 -0.23 12.57 -16.33
N VAL A 382 1.05 12.83 -16.62
CA VAL A 382 2.16 11.98 -16.14
C VAL A 382 2.14 11.93 -14.62
N LEU A 383 2.05 13.09 -13.94
CA LEU A 383 1.98 13.16 -12.48
C LEU A 383 0.77 12.38 -11.94
N ALA A 384 -0.42 12.59 -12.50
CA ALA A 384 -1.62 11.90 -12.08
C ALA A 384 -1.49 10.38 -12.21
N LEU A 385 -0.98 9.88 -13.35
CA LEU A 385 -0.83 8.44 -13.60
C LEU A 385 0.24 7.79 -12.72
N ARG A 386 1.41 8.44 -12.58
CA ARG A 386 2.50 7.93 -11.75
C ARG A 386 2.11 7.82 -10.29
N GLU A 387 1.60 8.91 -9.74
CA GLU A 387 1.26 8.94 -8.31
C GLU A 387 0.03 8.09 -7.99
N THR A 388 -0.93 7.96 -8.91
CA THR A 388 -2.03 7.00 -8.78
C THR A 388 -1.53 5.57 -8.71
N ALA A 389 -0.62 5.19 -9.62
CA ALA A 389 -0.02 3.86 -9.61
C ALA A 389 0.81 3.61 -8.32
N LEU A 390 1.51 4.63 -7.82
CA LEU A 390 2.22 4.56 -6.54
C LEU A 390 1.25 4.34 -5.37
N ILE A 391 0.14 5.11 -5.30
CA ILE A 391 -0.87 4.96 -4.25
C ILE A 391 -1.46 3.54 -4.26
N GLN A 392 -1.82 3.02 -5.43
CA GLN A 392 -2.34 1.66 -5.59
C GLN A 392 -1.33 0.61 -5.12
N ALA A 393 -0.09 0.73 -5.58
CA ALA A 393 0.98 -0.17 -5.20
C ALA A 393 1.24 -0.15 -3.67
N LEU A 394 1.24 1.04 -3.05
CA LEU A 394 1.40 1.18 -1.60
C LEU A 394 0.20 0.62 -0.81
N ALA A 395 -1.01 0.75 -1.35
CA ALA A 395 -2.23 0.23 -0.73
C ALA A 395 -2.30 -1.31 -0.74
N GLU A 396 -1.75 -1.94 -1.77
CA GLU A 396 -1.75 -3.40 -1.97
C GLU A 396 -0.50 -4.09 -1.40
N ARG A 397 0.50 -3.33 -0.95
CA ARG A 397 1.77 -3.89 -0.51
C ARG A 397 1.79 -4.21 0.97
N GLY A 398 2.21 -5.43 1.30
CA GLY A 398 2.56 -5.82 2.67
C GLY A 398 3.94 -5.30 3.07
N HIS A 399 4.12 -4.93 4.35
CA HIS A 399 5.41 -4.45 4.89
C HIS A 399 6.52 -5.52 4.92
N ALA A 400 6.17 -6.76 4.63
CA ALA A 400 7.12 -7.88 4.50
C ALA A 400 7.62 -8.12 3.06
N ALA A 401 7.13 -7.36 2.08
CA ALA A 401 7.53 -7.50 0.70
C ALA A 401 9.02 -7.14 0.51
N GLN A 402 9.81 -8.10 0.06
CA GLN A 402 11.23 -7.91 -0.27
C GLN A 402 11.46 -7.55 -1.73
N THR A 403 10.43 -7.72 -2.57
CA THR A 403 10.47 -7.35 -4.00
C THR A 403 9.98 -5.92 -4.16
N PRO A 404 10.58 -5.15 -5.05
CA PRO A 404 10.19 -3.78 -5.36
C PRO A 404 8.80 -3.69 -6.00
N ILE A 405 8.21 -2.49 -6.04
CA ILE A 405 6.89 -2.25 -6.62
C ILE A 405 7.06 -2.07 -8.13
N ALA A 406 6.69 -3.09 -8.92
CA ALA A 406 6.66 -2.94 -10.38
C ALA A 406 5.42 -2.16 -10.82
N LEU A 407 5.61 -1.02 -11.48
CA LEU A 407 4.53 -0.32 -12.18
C LEU A 407 4.15 -1.09 -13.45
N SER A 408 3.39 -2.18 -13.28
CA SER A 408 2.96 -3.00 -14.40
C SER A 408 2.03 -2.23 -15.34
N ARG A 409 2.30 -2.30 -16.65
CA ARG A 409 1.41 -1.81 -17.73
C ARG A 409 -0.03 -2.34 -17.63
N ALA A 410 -0.24 -3.46 -16.93
CA ALA A 410 -1.52 -4.16 -16.88
C ALA A 410 -2.58 -3.50 -15.96
N GLN A 411 -2.16 -2.71 -14.96
CA GLN A 411 -3.09 -2.17 -13.95
C GLN A 411 -3.84 -0.89 -14.35
N THR A 412 -3.55 -0.32 -15.52
CA THR A 412 -4.16 0.93 -15.99
C THR A 412 -5.04 0.80 -17.23
N SER A 413 -5.47 -0.40 -17.60
CA SER A 413 -6.18 -0.64 -18.86
C SER A 413 -7.67 -0.94 -18.70
N LEU A 414 -8.47 0.07 -18.31
CA LEU A 414 -9.83 0.16 -18.83
C LEU A 414 -9.75 0.68 -20.27
N GLY A 415 -10.46 0.05 -21.19
CA GLY A 415 -10.65 0.62 -22.52
C GLY A 415 -11.34 1.99 -22.44
N PRO A 416 -11.09 2.92 -23.39
CA PRO A 416 -11.68 4.27 -23.37
C PRO A 416 -13.22 4.27 -23.23
N ASN A 417 -13.89 3.24 -23.72
CA ASN A 417 -15.35 3.10 -23.63
C ASN A 417 -15.82 2.63 -22.24
N GLU A 418 -15.05 1.82 -21.54
CA GLU A 418 -15.36 1.33 -20.18
C GLU A 418 -15.15 2.43 -19.14
N ALA A 419 -14.07 3.20 -19.24
CA ALA A 419 -13.81 4.36 -18.39
C ALA A 419 -14.95 5.39 -18.51
N LYS A 420 -15.43 5.65 -19.73
CA LYS A 420 -16.51 6.59 -19.99
C LYS A 420 -17.87 6.11 -19.46
N ALA A 421 -18.13 4.82 -19.50
CA ALA A 421 -19.36 4.21 -18.96
C ALA A 421 -19.42 4.28 -17.41
N LEU A 422 -18.28 4.33 -16.74
CA LEU A 422 -18.15 4.36 -15.27
C LEU A 422 -17.94 5.78 -14.71
N GLY A 423 -17.94 6.84 -15.58
CA GLY A 423 -17.67 8.21 -15.14
C GLY A 423 -16.21 8.47 -14.71
N ALA A 424 -15.31 7.52 -14.96
CA ALA A 424 -13.90 7.65 -14.63
C ALA A 424 -13.17 8.62 -15.58
N VAL A 425 -12.22 9.39 -15.05
CA VAL A 425 -11.38 10.27 -15.84
C VAL A 425 -10.37 9.46 -16.65
N ASP A 426 -10.39 9.62 -17.98
CA ASP A 426 -9.32 9.08 -18.82
C ASP A 426 -8.11 10.04 -18.83
N TRP A 427 -7.18 9.76 -17.92
CA TRP A 427 -5.93 10.53 -17.80
C TRP A 427 -5.00 10.41 -19.02
N ARG A 428 -5.24 9.47 -19.95
CA ARG A 428 -4.36 9.26 -21.12
C ARG A 428 -4.77 10.12 -22.32
N SER A 429 -6.06 10.22 -22.58
CA SER A 429 -6.56 10.85 -23.81
C SER A 429 -7.75 11.78 -23.60
N GLY A 430 -8.49 11.65 -22.49
CA GLY A 430 -9.68 12.46 -22.18
C GLY A 430 -9.38 13.93 -21.88
N ALA A 431 -10.41 14.74 -21.65
CA ALA A 431 -10.25 16.07 -21.07
C ALA A 431 -9.77 15.97 -19.61
N LEU A 432 -8.95 16.94 -19.17
CA LEU A 432 -8.64 17.04 -17.74
C LEU A 432 -9.92 17.36 -16.95
N PRO A 433 -10.01 16.95 -15.68
CA PRO A 433 -11.12 17.32 -14.80
C PRO A 433 -11.38 18.85 -14.82
N ASP A 434 -12.64 19.23 -14.81
CA ASP A 434 -13.04 20.65 -14.87
C ASP A 434 -12.46 21.48 -13.73
N VAL A 435 -12.30 20.87 -12.55
CA VAL A 435 -11.66 21.51 -11.40
C VAL A 435 -10.23 21.96 -11.71
N LEU A 436 -9.44 21.19 -12.46
CA LEU A 436 -8.08 21.58 -12.87
C LEU A 436 -8.10 22.76 -13.87
N ASN A 437 -9.11 22.81 -14.75
CA ASN A 437 -9.29 23.95 -15.64
C ASN A 437 -9.61 25.24 -14.85
N GLN A 438 -10.41 25.14 -13.79
CA GLN A 438 -10.68 26.25 -12.88
C GLN A 438 -9.43 26.69 -12.11
N VAL A 439 -8.67 25.75 -11.57
CA VAL A 439 -7.42 25.99 -10.83
C VAL A 439 -6.43 26.84 -11.63
N ARG A 440 -6.34 26.65 -12.92
CA ARG A 440 -5.50 27.47 -13.83
C ARG A 440 -5.81 28.98 -13.80
N ALA A 441 -6.99 29.36 -13.38
CA ALA A 441 -7.36 30.78 -13.28
C ALA A 441 -6.77 31.47 -12.03
N PHE A 442 -6.24 30.68 -11.06
CA PHE A 442 -5.83 31.19 -9.75
C PHE A 442 -4.36 30.83 -9.44
N PRO A 443 -3.35 31.55 -9.97
CA PRO A 443 -1.94 31.28 -9.69
C PRO A 443 -1.60 31.33 -8.20
N GLU A 444 -2.31 32.13 -7.43
CA GLU A 444 -2.19 32.27 -5.98
C GLU A 444 -2.57 30.98 -5.20
N TRP A 445 -3.15 29.99 -5.85
CA TRP A 445 -3.45 28.69 -5.24
C TRP A 445 -2.27 27.72 -5.28
N SER A 446 -1.23 28.00 -6.06
CA SER A 446 -0.02 27.21 -6.07
C SER A 446 0.83 27.51 -4.83
N ALA A 447 1.07 26.51 -3.99
CA ALA A 447 2.02 26.64 -2.86
C ALA A 447 3.47 26.86 -3.33
N LEU A 448 3.74 26.69 -4.62
CA LEU A 448 5.03 26.95 -5.26
C LEU A 448 5.21 28.38 -5.72
N HIS A 449 4.16 29.18 -5.69
CA HIS A 449 4.16 30.58 -6.11
C HIS A 449 4.41 31.52 -4.95
N SER A 450 5.19 32.59 -5.15
CA SER A 450 5.52 33.57 -4.12
C SER A 450 4.29 34.33 -3.56
N SER A 451 3.19 34.39 -4.32
CA SER A 451 1.92 34.99 -3.91
C SER A 451 0.92 33.98 -3.36
N TYR A 452 1.37 32.81 -2.90
CA TYR A 452 0.50 31.79 -2.33
C TYR A 452 -0.37 32.33 -1.20
N VAL A 453 -1.66 32.07 -1.27
CA VAL A 453 -2.64 32.38 -0.23
C VAL A 453 -3.50 31.16 0.06
N ALA A 454 -3.43 30.66 1.28
CA ALA A 454 -4.34 29.62 1.73
C ALA A 454 -5.79 30.16 1.69
N SER A 455 -6.68 29.46 0.98
CA SER A 455 -8.07 29.87 0.83
C SER A 455 -9.03 28.69 0.89
N GLY A 456 -10.21 28.88 1.47
CA GLY A 456 -11.24 27.84 1.50
C GLY A 456 -11.66 27.35 0.10
N ARG A 457 -11.56 28.21 -0.93
CA ARG A 457 -11.85 27.82 -2.32
C ARG A 457 -10.81 26.85 -2.88
N ARG A 458 -9.52 27.05 -2.53
CA ARG A 458 -8.46 26.11 -2.90
C ARG A 458 -8.69 24.75 -2.23
N GLU A 459 -9.03 24.74 -0.95
CA GLU A 459 -9.31 23.51 -0.21
C GLU A 459 -10.50 22.74 -0.82
N LEU A 460 -11.57 23.43 -1.19
CA LEU A 460 -12.69 22.80 -1.89
C LEU A 460 -12.27 22.20 -3.24
N ALA A 461 -11.42 22.87 -4.01
CA ALA A 461 -10.91 22.35 -5.27
C ALA A 461 -10.01 21.12 -5.06
N VAL A 462 -9.21 21.11 -4.00
CA VAL A 462 -8.40 19.93 -3.60
C VAL A 462 -9.31 18.76 -3.22
N ASP A 463 -10.35 18.99 -2.41
CA ASP A 463 -11.28 17.94 -1.99
C ASP A 463 -12.09 17.38 -3.16
N GLU A 464 -12.55 18.24 -4.06
CA GLU A 464 -13.24 17.84 -5.30
C GLU A 464 -12.34 16.99 -6.19
N LEU A 465 -11.10 17.42 -6.41
CA LEU A 465 -10.14 16.67 -7.21
C LEU A 465 -9.78 15.33 -6.56
N ALA A 466 -9.62 15.29 -5.24
CA ALA A 466 -9.36 14.04 -4.50
C ALA A 466 -10.50 13.03 -4.69
N ALA A 467 -11.75 13.49 -4.63
CA ALA A 467 -12.92 12.64 -4.88
C ALA A 467 -12.95 12.11 -6.34
N VAL A 468 -12.59 12.93 -7.32
CA VAL A 468 -12.48 12.51 -8.73
C VAL A 468 -11.39 11.44 -8.90
N LEU A 469 -10.24 11.62 -8.26
CA LEU A 469 -9.13 10.64 -8.28
C LEU A 469 -9.54 9.31 -7.65
N GLU A 470 -10.16 9.33 -6.48
CA GLU A 470 -10.67 8.15 -5.77
C GLU A 470 -11.71 7.40 -6.61
N GLY A 471 -12.68 8.13 -7.19
CA GLY A 471 -13.72 7.55 -8.05
C GLY A 471 -13.17 6.90 -9.32
N SER A 472 -12.11 7.45 -9.89
CA SER A 472 -11.45 6.91 -11.09
C SER A 472 -10.84 5.53 -10.86
N VAL A 473 -10.42 5.22 -9.64
CA VAL A 473 -9.80 3.93 -9.27
C VAL A 473 -10.86 2.93 -8.82
N SER A 474 -11.88 3.36 -8.08
CA SER A 474 -12.96 2.46 -7.63
C SER A 474 -13.74 1.86 -8.79
N ALA A 475 -13.82 2.57 -9.92
CA ALA A 475 -14.44 2.10 -11.15
C ALA A 475 -13.64 1.00 -11.88
N VAL A 476 -12.35 0.83 -11.55
CA VAL A 476 -11.42 -0.15 -12.18
C VAL A 476 -11.36 -1.47 -11.41
N ALA A 477 -11.73 -1.48 -10.13
CA ALA A 477 -11.69 -2.70 -9.33
C ALA A 477 -12.76 -3.70 -9.85
N PRO A 478 -12.38 -4.94 -10.24
CA PRO A 478 -13.35 -5.94 -10.67
C PRO A 478 -14.29 -6.23 -9.49
N SER A 479 -15.60 -6.10 -9.74
CA SER A 479 -16.62 -6.60 -8.82
C SER A 479 -16.32 -8.07 -8.54
N SER A 480 -16.07 -8.41 -7.27
CA SER A 480 -15.90 -9.81 -6.85
C SER A 480 -17.08 -10.63 -7.39
N PRO A 481 -16.87 -11.80 -7.98
CA PRO A 481 -17.97 -12.63 -8.42
C PRO A 481 -18.79 -12.98 -7.19
N THR A 482 -20.04 -12.52 -7.17
CA THR A 482 -21.06 -12.98 -6.23
C THR A 482 -21.16 -14.49 -6.38
N SER A 483 -20.74 -15.20 -5.33
CA SER A 483 -20.93 -16.64 -5.20
C SER A 483 -22.43 -16.94 -5.24
N SER A 484 -22.88 -17.49 -6.34
CA SER A 484 -24.15 -18.24 -6.44
C SER A 484 -23.92 -19.70 -6.06
#